data_c799dab2634480d1988aa43668984d8a
#
_entry.id   c799dab2634480d1988aa43668984d8a
#
_cell.length_a   1.000
_cell.length_b   1.000
_cell.length_c   1.000
_cell.angle_alpha   90.00
_cell.angle_beta   90.00
_cell.angle_gamma   90.00
#
_symmetry.space_group_name_H-M   'P 1'
#
loop_
_entity.id
_entity.type
_entity.pdbx_description
1 polymer ?
#
loop_
_entity_poly.entity_id
_entity_poly.type
_entity_poly.pdbx_seq_one_letter_code
_entity_poly.pdbx_strand_id
1 'polypeptide(L)'
;LDRRGQGIGPLAAFLDRNKRGVVLDPGAGRDRERFERLVARSDVIVESSRPGTMEALGLGYDRLAAVHPGIIVASITEFGQTGPYRHYAADHLTISALGGWACTFGETDREPLQVGFPVMHYMAGIYGAIAILAAVRGRRHDGRGQHIDVSSQEACLNMLSYPQVLEQFGCPPLRRNISAALQSFYVQAKGGWIAL
;
A
#
# COMPACT_ATOMS: atom_id res chain seq x y z
N LEU A 1 3.18 7.32 22.85
CA LEU A 1 4.55 6.80 22.81
C LEU A 1 4.59 5.64 21.84
N ASP A 2 5.64 5.55 21.02
CA ASP A 2 5.90 4.40 20.18
C ASP A 2 6.33 3.18 21.02
N ARG A 3 6.59 2.01 20.37
CA ARG A 3 7.05 0.79 21.06
C ARG A 3 8.39 0.96 21.80
N ARG A 4 9.14 2.04 21.55
CA ARG A 4 10.44 2.35 22.17
C ARG A 4 10.31 3.39 23.29
N GLY A 5 9.08 3.82 23.63
CA GLY A 5 8.83 4.87 24.61
C GLY A 5 9.16 6.27 24.10
N GLN A 6 9.36 6.44 22.80
CA GLN A 6 9.61 7.72 22.17
C GLN A 6 8.29 8.41 21.82
N GLY A 7 8.29 9.73 21.73
CA GLY A 7 7.11 10.50 21.30
C GLY A 7 6.67 10.10 19.89
N ILE A 8 5.35 9.99 19.70
CA ILE A 8 4.78 9.72 18.38
C ILE A 8 5.11 10.90 17.47
N GLY A 9 5.78 10.63 16.34
CA GLY A 9 6.09 11.67 15.35
C GLY A 9 4.80 12.26 14.74
N PRO A 10 4.86 13.49 14.19
CA PRO A 10 3.68 14.19 13.65
C PRO A 10 2.91 13.38 12.62
N LEU A 11 3.62 12.67 11.75
CA LEU A 11 3.02 11.81 10.72
C LEU A 11 2.22 10.65 11.33
N ALA A 12 2.80 9.95 12.29
CA ALA A 12 2.12 8.84 12.98
C ALA A 12 0.91 9.37 13.78
N ALA A 13 1.04 10.52 14.44
CA ALA A 13 -0.08 11.15 15.15
C ALA A 13 -1.24 11.50 14.20
N PHE A 14 -0.94 11.92 12.98
CA PHE A 14 -1.94 12.19 11.95
C PHE A 14 -2.59 10.90 11.42
N LEU A 15 -1.77 9.92 11.03
CA LEU A 15 -2.25 8.67 10.41
C LEU A 15 -2.99 7.75 11.39
N ASP A 16 -2.59 7.77 12.68
CA ASP A 16 -3.17 6.89 13.69
C ASP A 16 -4.29 7.57 14.50
N ARG A 17 -4.74 8.71 14.04
CA ARG A 17 -5.84 9.43 14.66
C ARG A 17 -7.09 8.53 14.73
N ASN A 18 -7.75 8.52 15.90
CA ASN A 18 -8.93 7.71 16.24
C ASN A 18 -8.69 6.18 16.25
N LYS A 19 -7.45 5.71 16.12
CA LYS A 19 -7.13 4.29 16.26
C LYS A 19 -6.89 3.96 17.75
N ARG A 20 -7.24 2.74 18.13
CA ARG A 20 -6.91 2.15 19.44
C ARG A 20 -5.75 1.20 19.27
N GLY A 21 -4.72 1.34 20.10
CA GLY A 21 -3.57 0.45 20.11
C GLY A 21 -3.77 -0.72 21.06
N VAL A 22 -3.32 -1.89 20.65
CA VAL A 22 -3.18 -3.08 21.49
C VAL A 22 -1.86 -3.77 21.16
N VAL A 23 -1.19 -4.32 22.15
CA VAL A 23 0.01 -5.13 21.97
C VAL A 23 -0.37 -6.58 22.20
N LEU A 24 -0.19 -7.43 21.21
CA LEU A 24 -0.46 -8.85 21.26
C LEU A 24 0.75 -9.61 20.68
N ASP A 25 1.10 -10.71 21.31
CA ASP A 25 2.02 -11.71 20.77
C ASP A 25 1.19 -12.88 20.21
N PRO A 26 1.01 -12.98 18.88
CA PRO A 26 0.20 -14.03 18.27
C PRO A 26 0.78 -15.43 18.48
N GLY A 27 2.06 -15.57 18.89
CA GLY A 27 2.68 -16.83 19.30
C GLY A 27 2.31 -17.28 20.71
N ALA A 28 1.84 -16.37 21.57
CA ALA A 28 1.42 -16.68 22.93
C ALA A 28 -0.07 -17.05 22.96
N GLY A 29 -0.39 -18.22 23.51
CA GLY A 29 -1.77 -18.76 23.50
C GLY A 29 -2.84 -17.80 24.03
N ARG A 30 -2.55 -17.08 25.13
CA ARG A 30 -3.49 -16.11 25.72
C ARG A 30 -3.75 -14.91 24.80
N ASP A 31 -2.72 -14.42 24.11
CA ASP A 31 -2.87 -13.27 23.21
C ASP A 31 -3.49 -13.68 21.89
N ARG A 32 -3.30 -14.93 21.47
CA ARG A 32 -4.01 -15.53 20.35
C ARG A 32 -5.52 -15.55 20.60
N GLU A 33 -5.97 -16.01 21.77
CA GLU A 33 -7.39 -15.97 22.13
C GLU A 33 -7.97 -14.55 22.13
N ARG A 34 -7.15 -13.56 22.58
CA ARG A 34 -7.55 -12.14 22.50
C ARG A 34 -7.69 -11.66 21.07
N PHE A 35 -6.75 -12.05 20.21
CA PHE A 35 -6.81 -11.73 18.79
C PHE A 35 -8.04 -12.35 18.14
N GLU A 36 -8.33 -13.62 18.37
CA GLU A 36 -9.52 -14.30 17.84
C GLU A 36 -10.83 -13.63 18.29
N ARG A 37 -10.90 -13.17 19.54
CA ARG A 37 -12.04 -12.37 20.01
C ARG A 37 -12.18 -11.02 19.31
N LEU A 38 -11.06 -10.37 18.94
CA LEU A 38 -11.09 -9.15 18.14
C LEU A 38 -11.58 -9.45 16.73
N VAL A 39 -11.08 -10.51 16.11
CA VAL A 39 -11.52 -10.95 14.78
C VAL A 39 -13.02 -11.21 14.73
N ALA A 40 -13.56 -11.93 15.71
CA ALA A 40 -15.00 -12.26 15.79
C ALA A 40 -15.92 -11.01 15.87
N ARG A 41 -15.37 -9.85 16.19
CA ARG A 41 -16.07 -8.56 16.30
C ARG A 41 -15.67 -7.54 15.26
N SER A 42 -14.83 -7.95 14.32
CA SER A 42 -14.30 -7.08 13.27
C SER A 42 -14.93 -7.42 11.93
N ASP A 43 -15.18 -6.43 11.13
CA ASP A 43 -15.65 -6.60 9.75
C ASP A 43 -14.50 -6.84 8.79
N VAL A 44 -13.35 -6.21 9.07
CA VAL A 44 -12.19 -6.17 8.18
C VAL A 44 -10.91 -6.32 8.99
N ILE A 45 -9.98 -7.10 8.48
CA ILE A 45 -8.59 -7.16 8.92
C ILE A 45 -7.73 -6.59 7.81
N VAL A 46 -6.84 -5.66 8.15
CA VAL A 46 -5.81 -5.14 7.25
C VAL A 46 -4.47 -5.56 7.80
N GLU A 47 -3.66 -6.20 6.97
CA GLU A 47 -2.33 -6.64 7.33
C GLU A 47 -1.32 -6.31 6.23
N SER A 48 -0.04 -6.22 6.59
CA SER A 48 1.07 -5.97 5.67
C SER A 48 2.29 -6.82 6.00
N SER A 49 2.04 -8.03 6.49
CA SER A 49 3.08 -9.00 6.79
C SER A 49 3.68 -9.58 5.50
N ARG A 50 4.88 -10.13 5.59
CA ARG A 50 5.44 -10.88 4.46
C ARG A 50 4.52 -12.04 4.09
N PRO A 51 4.31 -12.32 2.79
CA PRO A 51 3.48 -13.44 2.34
C PRO A 51 3.85 -14.76 3.03
N GLY A 52 2.83 -15.47 3.49
CA GLY A 52 2.97 -16.71 4.28
C GLY A 52 3.11 -16.52 5.79
N THR A 53 3.31 -15.28 6.28
CA THR A 53 3.46 -15.04 7.73
C THR A 53 2.15 -15.28 8.48
N MET A 54 1.03 -14.80 7.96
CA MET A 54 -0.28 -15.00 8.58
C MET A 54 -0.67 -16.49 8.58
N GLU A 55 -0.38 -17.21 7.52
CA GLU A 55 -0.58 -18.66 7.41
C GLU A 55 0.28 -19.40 8.42
N ALA A 56 1.57 -19.07 8.53
CA ALA A 56 2.49 -19.68 9.49
C ALA A 56 2.05 -19.48 10.95
N LEU A 57 1.42 -18.34 11.25
CA LEU A 57 0.82 -18.07 12.55
C LEU A 57 -0.55 -18.73 12.72
N GLY A 58 -1.10 -19.42 11.70
CA GLY A 58 -2.44 -19.98 11.70
C GLY A 58 -3.54 -18.90 11.73
N LEU A 59 -3.26 -17.73 11.17
CA LEU A 59 -4.14 -16.56 11.07
C LEU A 59 -4.43 -16.21 9.61
N GLY A 60 -4.12 -17.10 8.66
CA GLY A 60 -4.45 -16.92 7.25
C GLY A 60 -5.96 -16.86 7.00
N TYR A 61 -6.32 -16.31 5.83
CA TYR A 61 -7.73 -16.06 5.48
C TYR A 61 -8.65 -17.27 5.66
N ASP A 62 -8.26 -18.44 5.17
CA ASP A 62 -9.10 -19.65 5.24
C ASP A 62 -9.44 -20.01 6.69
N ARG A 63 -8.49 -19.90 7.59
CA ARG A 63 -8.69 -20.14 9.02
C ARG A 63 -9.63 -19.10 9.63
N LEU A 64 -9.44 -17.84 9.31
CA LEU A 64 -10.28 -16.76 9.83
C LEU A 64 -11.70 -16.83 9.27
N ALA A 65 -11.85 -17.16 8.00
CA ALA A 65 -13.14 -17.35 7.35
C ALA A 65 -13.91 -18.56 7.88
N ALA A 66 -13.22 -19.62 8.32
CA ALA A 66 -13.85 -20.76 8.97
C ALA A 66 -14.50 -20.38 10.31
N VAL A 67 -13.95 -19.42 11.04
CA VAL A 67 -14.50 -18.92 12.31
C VAL A 67 -15.51 -17.79 12.08
N HIS A 68 -15.25 -16.93 11.11
CA HIS A 68 -16.09 -15.79 10.78
C HIS A 68 -16.27 -15.67 9.25
N PRO A 69 -17.27 -16.35 8.66
CA PRO A 69 -17.45 -16.40 7.21
C PRO A 69 -17.59 -15.04 6.51
N GLY A 70 -18.02 -14.01 7.25
CA GLY A 70 -18.17 -12.66 6.74
C GLY A 70 -16.90 -11.80 6.84
N ILE A 71 -15.78 -12.34 7.34
CA ILE A 71 -14.55 -11.56 7.51
C ILE A 71 -13.93 -11.19 6.17
N ILE A 72 -13.51 -9.94 6.04
CA ILE A 72 -12.72 -9.46 4.91
C ILE A 72 -11.29 -9.31 5.40
N VAL A 73 -10.34 -9.91 4.70
CA VAL A 73 -8.91 -9.75 4.99
C VAL A 73 -8.27 -9.03 3.81
N ALA A 74 -7.62 -7.92 4.06
CA ALA A 74 -6.86 -7.16 3.07
C ALA A 74 -5.37 -7.23 3.37
N SER A 75 -4.63 -7.96 2.54
CA SER A 75 -3.18 -8.04 2.57
C SER A 75 -2.60 -7.00 1.63
N ILE A 76 -1.84 -6.04 2.16
CA ILE A 76 -1.20 -4.98 1.37
C ILE A 76 0.31 -5.19 1.48
N THR A 77 0.92 -5.71 0.43
CA THR A 77 2.34 -6.06 0.42
C THR A 77 3.05 -5.44 -0.78
N GLU A 78 4.35 -5.50 -0.80
CA GLU A 78 5.15 -4.84 -1.83
C GLU A 78 4.85 -5.40 -3.24
N PHE A 79 4.72 -6.73 -3.36
CA PHE A 79 4.52 -7.43 -4.63
C PHE A 79 3.27 -8.32 -4.67
N GLY A 80 2.38 -8.21 -3.69
CA GLY A 80 1.23 -9.11 -3.56
C GLY A 80 1.56 -10.45 -2.91
N GLN A 81 0.52 -11.27 -2.73
CA GLN A 81 0.61 -12.61 -2.10
C GLN A 81 1.04 -13.69 -3.09
N THR A 82 1.01 -13.41 -4.38
CA THR A 82 1.28 -14.35 -5.47
C THR A 82 2.40 -13.83 -6.39
N GLY A 83 2.80 -14.63 -7.37
CA GLY A 83 3.79 -14.23 -8.35
C GLY A 83 5.24 -14.44 -7.92
N PRO A 84 6.19 -14.22 -8.86
CA PRO A 84 7.61 -14.55 -8.66
C PRO A 84 8.31 -13.63 -7.65
N TYR A 85 7.85 -12.41 -7.48
CA TYR A 85 8.49 -11.40 -6.62
C TYR A 85 7.91 -11.34 -5.20
N ARG A 86 6.86 -12.11 -4.90
CA ARG A 86 6.15 -12.04 -3.60
C ARG A 86 7.04 -12.09 -2.35
N HIS A 87 8.19 -12.75 -2.44
CA HIS A 87 9.11 -12.90 -1.32
C HIS A 87 10.28 -11.91 -1.33
N TYR A 88 10.35 -11.03 -2.34
CA TYR A 88 11.41 -10.04 -2.41
C TYR A 88 11.18 -8.95 -1.37
N ALA A 89 12.27 -8.49 -0.80
CA ALA A 89 12.24 -7.30 0.04
C ALA A 89 12.26 -6.07 -0.86
N ALA A 90 11.40 -5.12 -0.57
CA ALA A 90 11.37 -3.83 -1.24
C ALA A 90 11.09 -2.72 -0.23
N ASP A 91 11.42 -1.53 -0.66
CA ASP A 91 11.09 -0.29 0.02
C ASP A 91 10.42 0.68 -0.95
N HIS A 92 10.15 1.88 -0.49
CA HIS A 92 9.55 2.93 -1.30
C HIS A 92 10.36 3.23 -2.58
N LEU A 93 11.69 3.23 -2.50
CA LEU A 93 12.56 3.48 -3.66
C LEU A 93 12.44 2.34 -4.67
N THR A 94 12.52 1.10 -4.21
CA THR A 94 12.41 -0.10 -5.04
C THR A 94 11.07 -0.15 -5.77
N ILE A 95 9.95 0.08 -5.05
CA ILE A 95 8.61 0.11 -5.64
C ILE A 95 8.47 1.27 -6.63
N SER A 96 9.00 2.45 -6.31
CA SER A 96 9.00 3.60 -7.22
C SER A 96 9.76 3.30 -8.52
N ALA A 97 10.91 2.63 -8.43
CA ALA A 97 11.70 2.25 -9.58
C ALA A 97 11.01 1.19 -10.45
N LEU A 98 10.56 0.10 -9.84
CA LEU A 98 9.87 -1.00 -10.53
C LEU A 98 8.47 -0.61 -11.05
N GLY A 99 7.81 0.33 -10.39
CA GLY A 99 6.55 0.91 -10.84
C GLY A 99 6.70 1.99 -11.91
N GLY A 100 7.93 2.26 -12.40
CA GLY A 100 8.17 3.20 -13.48
C GLY A 100 8.24 4.68 -13.08
N TRP A 101 7.98 5.01 -11.82
CA TRP A 101 7.96 6.41 -11.36
C TRP A 101 9.35 7.05 -11.37
N ALA A 102 10.38 6.29 -11.02
CA ALA A 102 11.74 6.81 -10.99
C ALA A 102 12.22 7.32 -12.35
N CYS A 103 11.73 6.75 -13.46
CA CYS A 103 12.10 7.22 -14.79
C CYS A 103 11.41 8.53 -15.20
N THR A 104 10.39 8.96 -14.47
CA THR A 104 9.64 10.20 -14.75
C THR A 104 10.06 11.38 -13.86
N PHE A 105 10.84 11.12 -12.80
CA PHE A 105 11.28 12.15 -11.85
C PHE A 105 12.77 12.46 -11.98
N GLY A 106 13.11 13.73 -11.90
CA GLY A 106 14.48 14.25 -11.97
C GLY A 106 14.79 14.95 -13.30
N GLU A 107 15.99 15.48 -13.39
CA GLU A 107 16.49 16.12 -14.59
C GLU A 107 16.90 15.09 -15.65
N THR A 108 16.85 15.48 -16.91
CA THR A 108 17.12 14.56 -18.04
C THR A 108 18.57 14.08 -18.12
N ASP A 109 19.49 14.90 -17.65
CA ASP A 109 20.95 14.71 -17.68
C ASP A 109 21.52 14.16 -16.36
N ARG A 110 20.65 13.84 -15.39
CA ARG A 110 21.03 13.33 -14.06
C ARG A 110 20.39 11.99 -13.77
N GLU A 111 20.78 11.39 -12.66
CA GLU A 111 20.18 10.16 -12.15
C GLU A 111 18.69 10.37 -11.81
N PRO A 112 17.88 9.31 -11.91
CA PRO A 112 16.51 9.33 -11.45
C PRO A 112 16.42 9.74 -9.98
N LEU A 113 15.45 10.57 -9.64
CA LEU A 113 15.19 10.95 -8.26
C LEU A 113 14.10 10.07 -7.66
N GLN A 114 14.26 9.79 -6.37
CA GLN A 114 13.19 9.21 -5.59
C GLN A 114 12.05 10.22 -5.45
N VAL A 115 10.82 9.75 -5.68
CA VAL A 115 9.64 10.55 -5.35
C VAL A 115 9.65 10.85 -3.86
N GLY A 116 9.52 12.13 -3.51
CA GLY A 116 9.48 12.55 -2.13
C GLY A 116 8.26 11.98 -1.40
N PHE A 117 8.38 11.75 -0.09
CA PHE A 117 7.34 11.19 0.74
C PHE A 117 6.95 9.74 0.31
N PRO A 118 6.42 8.87 1.19
CA PRO A 118 6.10 7.48 0.85
C PRO A 118 4.80 7.36 0.02
N VAL A 119 4.72 8.09 -1.10
CA VAL A 119 3.54 8.18 -1.97
C VAL A 119 3.08 6.79 -2.45
N MET A 120 4.01 5.89 -2.74
CA MET A 120 3.69 4.54 -3.24
C MET A 120 2.89 3.74 -2.21
N HIS A 121 3.23 3.83 -0.93
CA HIS A 121 2.49 3.17 0.13
C HIS A 121 1.10 3.81 0.35
N TYR A 122 0.99 5.13 0.17
CA TYR A 122 -0.32 5.79 0.19
C TYR A 122 -1.22 5.33 -0.95
N MET A 123 -0.67 5.17 -2.14
CA MET A 123 -1.41 4.64 -3.29
C MET A 123 -1.92 3.23 -3.01
N ALA A 124 -1.05 2.34 -2.52
CA ALA A 124 -1.47 1.00 -2.12
C ALA A 124 -2.57 1.03 -1.05
N GLY A 125 -2.44 1.91 -0.06
CA GLY A 125 -3.47 2.12 0.97
C GLY A 125 -4.81 2.60 0.41
N ILE A 126 -4.81 3.50 -0.58
CA ILE A 126 -6.02 3.98 -1.25
C ILE A 126 -6.69 2.85 -2.05
N TYR A 127 -5.91 2.08 -2.83
CA TYR A 127 -6.44 0.91 -3.55
C TYR A 127 -7.01 -0.13 -2.58
N GLY A 128 -6.30 -0.40 -1.47
CA GLY A 128 -6.79 -1.26 -0.40
C GLY A 128 -8.12 -0.77 0.18
N ALA A 129 -8.25 0.52 0.46
CA ALA A 129 -9.49 1.10 0.98
C ALA A 129 -10.65 0.97 -0.02
N ILE A 130 -10.42 1.22 -1.32
CA ILE A 130 -11.43 1.06 -2.36
C ILE A 130 -11.87 -0.40 -2.45
N ALA A 131 -10.92 -1.34 -2.48
CA ALA A 131 -11.22 -2.77 -2.56
C ALA A 131 -11.98 -3.26 -1.31
N ILE A 132 -11.60 -2.80 -0.11
CA ILE A 132 -12.33 -3.10 1.14
C ILE A 132 -13.77 -2.59 1.06
N LEU A 133 -14.00 -1.35 0.61
CA LEU A 133 -15.35 -0.80 0.49
C LEU A 133 -16.20 -1.60 -0.52
N ALA A 134 -15.60 -2.02 -1.63
CA ALA A 134 -16.26 -2.88 -2.60
C ALA A 134 -16.62 -4.26 -2.00
N ALA A 135 -15.69 -4.86 -1.25
CA ALA A 135 -15.92 -6.13 -0.55
C ALA A 135 -17.01 -6.02 0.53
N VAL A 136 -17.00 -4.96 1.34
CA VAL A 136 -18.05 -4.69 2.33
C VAL A 136 -19.43 -4.54 1.66
N ARG A 137 -19.47 -3.89 0.50
CA ARG A 137 -20.70 -3.78 -0.28
C ARG A 137 -21.15 -5.15 -0.83
N GLY A 138 -20.21 -5.92 -1.42
CA GLY A 138 -20.48 -7.26 -1.96
C GLY A 138 -21.02 -8.22 -0.90
N ARG A 139 -20.42 -8.21 0.29
CA ARG A 139 -20.85 -9.04 1.43
C ARG A 139 -22.34 -8.88 1.80
N ARG A 140 -22.96 -7.72 1.48
CA ARG A 140 -24.39 -7.51 1.75
C ARG A 140 -25.30 -8.42 0.92
N HIS A 141 -24.81 -9.01 -0.16
CA HIS A 141 -25.59 -9.86 -1.05
C HIS A 141 -25.58 -11.33 -0.63
N ASP A 142 -24.43 -11.85 -0.18
CA ASP A 142 -24.24 -13.26 0.11
C ASP A 142 -23.76 -13.55 1.54
N GLY A 143 -23.49 -12.51 2.33
CA GLY A 143 -23.00 -12.61 3.70
C GLY A 143 -21.55 -13.06 3.83
N ARG A 144 -20.83 -13.26 2.71
CA ARG A 144 -19.48 -13.81 2.68
C ARG A 144 -18.44 -12.72 2.58
N GLY A 145 -17.37 -12.87 3.36
CA GLY A 145 -16.16 -12.08 3.22
C GLY A 145 -15.28 -12.60 2.09
N GLN A 146 -14.14 -11.95 1.90
CA GLN A 146 -13.15 -12.34 0.89
C GLN A 146 -11.75 -11.92 1.30
N HIS A 147 -10.75 -12.56 0.71
CA HIS A 147 -9.37 -12.13 0.78
C HIS A 147 -9.08 -11.13 -0.35
N ILE A 148 -8.53 -9.99 0.02
CA ILE A 148 -8.11 -8.93 -0.90
C ILE A 148 -6.59 -8.93 -0.91
N ASP A 149 -5.99 -9.09 -2.07
CA ASP A 149 -4.56 -8.99 -2.28
C ASP A 149 -4.25 -7.67 -3.00
N VAL A 150 -3.44 -6.82 -2.38
CA VAL A 150 -3.02 -5.53 -2.94
C VAL A 150 -1.50 -5.50 -3.05
N SER A 151 -1.02 -5.42 -4.27
CA SER A 151 0.38 -5.21 -4.58
C SER A 151 0.68 -3.70 -4.66
N SER A 152 1.62 -3.23 -3.85
CA SER A 152 2.09 -1.83 -3.90
C SER A 152 2.68 -1.50 -5.28
N GLN A 153 3.37 -2.45 -5.91
CA GLN A 153 3.91 -2.27 -7.26
C GLN A 153 2.81 -2.10 -8.29
N GLU A 154 1.77 -2.93 -8.26
CA GLU A 154 0.65 -2.83 -9.22
C GLU A 154 -0.15 -1.54 -9.01
N ALA A 155 -0.39 -1.14 -7.76
CA ALA A 155 -1.00 0.14 -7.44
C ALA A 155 -0.18 1.31 -7.99
N CYS A 156 1.15 1.23 -7.86
CA CYS A 156 2.08 2.21 -8.39
C CYS A 156 2.03 2.29 -9.93
N LEU A 157 2.06 1.14 -10.60
CA LEU A 157 1.93 1.04 -12.06
C LEU A 157 0.61 1.61 -12.58
N ASN A 158 -0.48 1.32 -11.90
CA ASN A 158 -1.81 1.79 -12.32
C ASN A 158 -1.92 3.32 -12.29
N MET A 159 -1.22 3.99 -11.39
CA MET A 159 -1.18 5.46 -11.33
C MET A 159 -0.35 6.08 -12.47
N LEU A 160 0.48 5.28 -13.14
CA LEU A 160 1.25 5.68 -14.33
C LEU A 160 0.69 5.07 -15.62
N SER A 161 -0.62 4.92 -15.75
CA SER A 161 -1.26 4.33 -16.92
C SER A 161 -0.93 5.05 -18.23
N TYR A 162 -0.72 6.35 -18.18
CA TYR A 162 -0.43 7.17 -19.37
C TYR A 162 0.88 6.79 -20.08
N PRO A 163 2.04 6.66 -19.41
CA PRO A 163 3.27 6.18 -20.03
C PRO A 163 3.14 4.79 -20.67
N GLN A 164 2.45 3.88 -20.01
CA GLN A 164 2.23 2.52 -20.50
C GLN A 164 1.38 2.50 -21.78
N VAL A 165 0.32 3.30 -21.82
CA VAL A 165 -0.52 3.43 -23.01
C VAL A 165 0.28 4.00 -24.18
N LEU A 166 1.08 5.05 -23.96
CA LEU A 166 1.91 5.62 -25.00
C LEU A 166 2.89 4.60 -25.59
N GLU A 167 3.55 3.80 -24.75
CA GLU A 167 4.48 2.76 -25.20
C GLU A 167 3.78 1.71 -26.06
N GLN A 168 2.57 1.28 -25.66
CA GLN A 168 1.75 0.33 -26.45
C GLN A 168 1.40 0.85 -27.84
N PHE A 169 1.28 2.16 -28.00
CA PHE A 169 1.03 2.81 -29.29
C PHE A 169 2.31 3.19 -30.05
N GLY A 170 3.48 2.68 -29.62
CA GLY A 170 4.77 2.92 -30.28
C GLY A 170 5.33 4.33 -30.06
N CYS A 171 4.78 5.06 -29.10
CA CYS A 171 5.38 6.34 -28.69
C CYS A 171 6.66 6.11 -27.91
N PRO A 172 7.67 6.99 -28.02
CA PRO A 172 8.87 6.86 -27.21
C PRO A 172 8.53 6.90 -25.72
N PRO A 173 9.21 6.10 -24.89
CA PRO A 173 8.95 6.05 -23.47
C PRO A 173 9.10 7.44 -22.86
N LEU A 174 8.12 7.82 -22.04
CA LEU A 174 8.18 9.06 -21.27
C LEU A 174 9.34 8.95 -20.27
N ARG A 175 10.44 9.55 -20.63
CA ARG A 175 11.51 9.82 -19.68
C ARG A 175 11.30 11.20 -19.08
N ARG A 176 12.09 11.55 -18.08
CA ARG A 176 12.06 12.83 -17.32
C ARG A 176 11.82 14.12 -18.12
N ASN A 177 11.92 14.05 -19.41
CA ASN A 177 11.56 15.14 -20.33
C ASN A 177 10.12 14.95 -20.83
N ILE A 178 9.16 15.03 -19.93
CA ILE A 178 7.75 15.06 -20.33
C ILE A 178 7.53 16.40 -21.01
N SER A 179 7.22 16.35 -22.30
CA SER A 179 6.93 17.50 -23.13
C SER A 179 5.96 18.48 -22.46
N ALA A 180 6.00 19.71 -22.90
CA ALA A 180 5.32 20.91 -22.38
C ALA A 180 3.84 20.77 -21.95
N ALA A 181 3.17 19.65 -22.26
CA ALA A 181 1.76 19.45 -21.91
C ALA A 181 1.52 19.11 -20.43
N LEU A 182 2.57 18.68 -19.68
CA LEU A 182 2.48 18.33 -18.26
C LEU A 182 3.61 18.97 -17.41
N GLN A 183 4.27 20.00 -17.95
CA GLN A 183 5.32 20.67 -17.20
C GLN A 183 4.72 21.55 -16.13
N SER A 184 5.00 21.20 -14.87
CA SER A 184 4.95 22.20 -13.80
C SER A 184 6.05 23.21 -14.03
N PHE A 185 5.70 24.45 -14.33
CA PHE A 185 6.68 25.52 -14.45
C PHE A 185 7.10 25.96 -13.06
N TYR A 186 8.39 25.88 -12.79
CA TYR A 186 8.97 26.46 -11.59
C TYR A 186 9.37 27.90 -11.88
N VAL A 187 8.73 28.83 -11.22
CA VAL A 187 9.04 30.25 -11.35
C VAL A 187 9.71 30.73 -10.07
N GLN A 188 10.86 31.38 -10.24
CA GLN A 188 11.55 31.98 -9.12
C GLN A 188 10.76 33.20 -8.62
N ALA A 189 10.32 33.16 -7.38
CA ALA A 189 9.64 34.26 -6.70
C ALA A 189 10.53 34.84 -5.59
N LYS A 190 10.13 36.00 -5.06
CA LYS A 190 10.86 36.62 -3.94
C LYS A 190 10.75 35.72 -2.70
N GLY A 191 11.85 34.99 -2.40
CA GLY A 191 11.94 34.10 -1.24
C GLY A 191 11.78 32.61 -1.53
N GLY A 192 11.67 32.17 -2.80
CA GLY A 192 11.60 30.74 -3.15
C GLY A 192 11.17 30.47 -4.57
N TRP A 193 10.82 29.22 -4.83
CA TRP A 193 10.30 28.76 -6.11
C TRP A 193 8.81 28.44 -5.99
N ILE A 194 8.03 28.80 -7.00
CA ILE A 194 6.61 28.46 -7.09
C ILE A 194 6.44 27.48 -8.25
N ALA A 195 5.75 26.36 -8.01
CA ALA A 195 5.29 25.47 -9.07
C ALA A 195 3.90 25.94 -9.54
N LEU A 196 3.75 26.14 -10.85
CA LEU A 196 2.51 26.52 -11.51
C LEU A 196 1.99 25.35 -12.34
#